data_338b43846fe676356e58128ca3bba51e
#
_entry.id   338b43846fe676356e58128ca3bba51e
#
_cell.length_a   1.000
_cell.length_b   1.000
_cell.length_c   1.000
_cell.angle_alpha   90.00
_cell.angle_beta   90.00
_cell.angle_gamma   90.00
#
_symmetry.space_group_name_H-M   'P 1'
#
loop_
_entity.id
_entity.type
_entity.pdbx_description
1 polymer ?
#
loop_
_entity_poly.entity_id
_entity_poly.type
_entity_poly.pdbx_seq_one_letter_code
_entity_poly.pdbx_strand_id
1 'polypeptide(L)'
;MRPYQNVAGIVNLAFACELFIKCLLNMSGIEHKGHKIEKLWNEYKTVCENEASEIEASVMSRLVADFTFGEMLHNDSDVFYNYRYLYDPERLAEIRNNPLKPQFLRVFVFAIYQSLNEKLICPDGIV
;
A
#
# COMPACT_ATOMS: atom_id res chain seq x y z
N MET A 1 -0.27 -24.61 0.50
CA MET A 1 0.63 -23.51 0.95
C MET A 1 0.63 -23.47 2.47
N ARG A 2 1.79 -23.36 3.04
CA ARG A 2 1.92 -23.29 4.50
C ARG A 2 1.53 -21.90 4.99
N PRO A 3 0.62 -21.78 5.96
CA PRO A 3 0.13 -20.47 6.43
C PRO A 3 1.23 -19.51 6.88
N TYR A 4 2.28 -20.02 7.49
CA TYR A 4 3.37 -19.20 8.04
C TYR A 4 4.19 -18.51 6.94
N GLN A 5 4.42 -19.17 5.82
CA GLN A 5 5.15 -18.59 4.70
C GLN A 5 4.36 -17.45 4.07
N ASN A 6 3.04 -17.60 4.01
CA ASN A 6 2.15 -16.56 3.51
C ASN A 6 2.19 -15.31 4.38
N VAL A 7 2.12 -15.48 5.70
CA VAL A 7 2.10 -14.35 6.61
C VAL A 7 3.37 -13.51 6.48
N ALA A 8 4.55 -14.14 6.46
CA ALA A 8 5.81 -13.41 6.33
C ALA A 8 5.87 -12.63 5.02
N GLY A 9 5.48 -13.25 3.89
CA GLY A 9 5.48 -12.58 2.60
C GLY A 9 4.52 -11.41 2.54
N ILE A 10 3.32 -11.56 3.10
CA ILE A 10 2.31 -10.51 3.14
C ILE A 10 2.78 -9.34 4.01
N VAL A 11 3.35 -9.61 5.17
CA VAL A 11 3.86 -8.57 6.07
C VAL A 11 4.98 -7.79 5.39
N ASN A 12 5.91 -8.47 4.71
CA ASN A 12 6.99 -7.80 3.99
C ASN A 12 6.45 -6.93 2.85
N LEU A 13 5.45 -7.42 2.15
CA LEU A 13 4.81 -6.68 1.06
C LEU A 13 4.13 -5.41 1.59
N ALA A 14 3.45 -5.51 2.72
CA ALA A 14 2.78 -4.37 3.34
C ALA A 14 3.80 -3.36 3.88
N PHE A 15 4.90 -3.81 4.45
CA PHE A 15 6.00 -2.92 4.83
C PHE A 15 6.59 -2.20 3.63
N ALA A 16 6.79 -2.90 2.52
CA ALA A 16 7.27 -2.28 1.29
C ALA A 16 6.30 -1.20 0.80
N CYS A 17 5.01 -1.47 0.88
CA CYS A 17 3.98 -0.50 0.52
C CYS A 17 4.07 0.76 1.38
N GLU A 18 4.16 0.59 2.68
CA GLU A 18 4.32 1.70 3.63
C GLU A 18 5.55 2.54 3.30
N LEU A 19 6.69 1.88 3.12
CA LEU A 19 7.95 2.56 2.85
C LEU A 19 7.92 3.31 1.52
N PHE A 20 7.33 2.72 0.48
CA PHE A 20 7.25 3.36 -0.83
C PHE A 20 6.34 4.59 -0.79
N ILE A 21 5.22 4.51 -0.07
CA ILE A 21 4.34 5.69 0.09
C ILE A 21 5.09 6.79 0.86
N LYS A 22 5.83 6.44 1.90
CA LYS A 22 6.66 7.40 2.63
C LYS A 22 7.72 8.04 1.74
N CYS A 23 8.30 7.28 0.82
CA CYS A 23 9.22 7.84 -0.18
C CYS A 23 8.52 8.87 -1.07
N LEU A 24 7.32 8.56 -1.55
CA LEU A 24 6.54 9.52 -2.34
C LEU A 24 6.24 10.80 -1.56
N LEU A 25 5.86 10.66 -0.29
CA LEU A 25 5.59 11.80 0.58
C LEU A 25 6.83 12.66 0.77
N ASN A 26 7.96 12.02 1.07
CA ASN A 26 9.22 12.72 1.26
C ASN A 26 9.66 13.45 0.00
N MET A 27 9.56 12.81 -1.16
CA MET A 27 9.92 13.42 -2.43
C MET A 27 9.03 14.60 -2.81
N SER A 28 7.81 14.62 -2.29
CA SER A 28 6.83 15.69 -2.51
C SER A 28 6.87 16.76 -1.41
N GLY A 29 7.79 16.65 -0.47
CA GLY A 29 7.92 17.60 0.63
C GLY A 29 6.81 17.55 1.65
N ILE A 30 6.12 16.42 1.75
CA ILE A 30 4.97 16.26 2.65
C ILE A 30 5.44 15.63 3.95
N GLU A 31 5.17 16.29 5.07
CA GLU A 31 5.38 15.70 6.39
C GLU A 31 4.32 14.65 6.65
N HIS A 32 4.75 13.55 7.25
CA HIS A 32 3.85 12.44 7.54
C HIS A 32 4.14 11.86 8.92
N LYS A 33 3.11 11.29 9.52
CA LYS A 33 3.20 10.61 10.80
C LYS A 33 2.42 9.30 10.74
N GLY A 34 2.91 8.31 11.48
CA GLY A 34 2.22 7.04 11.62
C GLY A 34 2.60 6.01 10.58
N HIS A 35 1.86 4.91 10.59
CA HIS A 35 2.20 3.72 9.83
C HIS A 35 1.01 3.12 9.09
N LYS A 36 -0.15 3.76 9.12
CA LYS A 36 -1.33 3.26 8.41
C LYS A 36 -1.25 3.61 6.94
N ILE A 37 -1.22 2.59 6.11
CA ILE A 37 -1.09 2.72 4.66
C ILE A 37 -2.18 3.61 4.08
N GLU A 38 -3.42 3.41 4.50
CA GLU A 38 -4.55 4.21 4.02
C GLU A 38 -4.36 5.70 4.33
N LYS A 39 -3.97 6.00 5.56
CA LYS A 39 -3.78 7.39 5.98
C LYS A 39 -2.64 8.05 5.20
N LEU A 40 -1.53 7.35 5.05
CA LEU A 40 -0.37 7.84 4.30
C LEU A 40 -0.73 8.10 2.83
N TRP A 41 -1.47 7.17 2.22
CA TRP A 41 -1.90 7.34 0.83
C TRP A 41 -2.84 8.52 0.67
N ASN A 42 -3.78 8.70 1.58
CA ASN A 42 -4.70 9.83 1.53
C ASN A 42 -3.98 11.17 1.69
N GLU A 43 -2.94 11.22 2.52
CA GLU A 43 -2.10 12.42 2.64
C GLU A 43 -1.42 12.73 1.31
N TYR A 44 -0.86 11.72 0.64
CA TYR A 44 -0.24 11.90 -0.67
C TYR A 44 -1.26 12.36 -1.70
N LYS A 45 -2.42 11.73 -1.73
CA LYS A 45 -3.49 12.05 -2.68
C LYS A 45 -4.02 13.47 -2.51
N THR A 46 -4.06 13.97 -1.28
CA THR A 46 -4.52 15.34 -1.01
C THR A 46 -3.62 16.38 -1.67
N VAL A 47 -2.32 16.15 -1.72
CA VAL A 47 -1.34 17.09 -2.28
C VAL A 47 -1.04 16.78 -3.74
N CYS A 48 -0.92 15.51 -4.10
CA CYS A 48 -0.54 15.06 -5.44
C CYS A 48 -1.69 14.28 -6.08
N GLU A 49 -2.84 14.94 -6.24
CA GLU A 49 -4.07 14.29 -6.69
C GLU A 49 -3.92 13.62 -8.06
N ASN A 50 -3.28 14.29 -9.03
CA ASN A 50 -3.14 13.75 -10.38
C ASN A 50 -2.28 12.50 -10.40
N GLU A 51 -1.14 12.53 -9.75
CA GLU A 51 -0.22 11.40 -9.67
C GLU A 51 -0.86 10.23 -8.93
N ALA A 52 -1.53 10.51 -7.81
CA ALA A 52 -2.24 9.49 -7.06
C ALA A 52 -3.35 8.84 -7.88
N SER A 53 -4.11 9.64 -8.60
CA SER A 53 -5.19 9.13 -9.46
C SER A 53 -4.65 8.25 -10.59
N GLU A 54 -3.51 8.59 -11.16
CA GLU A 54 -2.86 7.76 -12.17
C GLU A 54 -2.41 6.41 -11.60
N ILE A 55 -1.85 6.42 -10.40
CA ILE A 55 -1.44 5.19 -9.71
C ILE A 55 -2.67 4.33 -9.41
N GLU A 56 -3.73 4.94 -8.88
CA GLU A 56 -4.98 4.22 -8.59
C GLU A 56 -5.58 3.59 -9.84
N ALA A 57 -5.62 4.34 -10.94
CA ALA A 57 -6.13 3.84 -12.22
C ALA A 57 -5.28 2.68 -12.74
N SER A 58 -3.96 2.78 -12.62
CA SER A 58 -3.03 1.71 -13.01
C SER A 58 -3.30 0.44 -12.22
N VAL A 59 -3.49 0.56 -10.90
CA VAL A 59 -3.82 -0.58 -10.05
C VAL A 59 -5.11 -1.24 -10.48
N MET A 60 -6.17 -0.44 -10.65
CA MET A 60 -7.49 -0.97 -10.98
C MET A 60 -7.54 -1.59 -12.37
N SER A 61 -6.73 -1.12 -13.31
CA SER A 61 -6.65 -1.71 -14.65
C SER A 61 -6.05 -3.11 -14.65
N ARG A 62 -5.33 -3.48 -13.61
CA ARG A 62 -4.64 -4.76 -13.49
C ARG A 62 -5.36 -5.77 -12.61
N LEU A 63 -6.46 -5.34 -11.99
CA LEU A 63 -7.23 -6.19 -11.09
C LEU A 63 -8.60 -6.47 -11.66
N VAL A 64 -9.04 -7.72 -11.53
CA VAL A 64 -10.43 -8.09 -11.74
C VAL A 64 -11.06 -8.15 -10.35
N ALA A 65 -11.70 -7.08 -9.93
CA ALA A 65 -12.21 -6.96 -8.57
C ALA A 65 -13.57 -6.28 -8.56
N ASP A 66 -14.42 -6.75 -7.66
CA ASP A 66 -15.74 -6.17 -7.43
C ASP A 66 -15.71 -5.02 -6.42
N PHE A 67 -14.50 -4.67 -5.95
CA PHE A 67 -14.30 -3.64 -4.93
C PHE A 67 -13.57 -2.44 -5.52
N THR A 68 -13.84 -1.27 -4.95
CA THR A 68 -13.12 -0.05 -5.32
C THR A 68 -11.71 -0.05 -4.75
N PHE A 69 -10.84 0.80 -5.29
CA PHE A 69 -9.49 1.00 -4.74
C PHE A 69 -9.56 1.35 -3.26
N GLY A 70 -10.42 2.31 -2.90
CA GLY A 70 -10.56 2.76 -1.51
C GLY A 70 -10.99 1.65 -0.57
N GLU A 71 -11.93 0.79 -1.00
CA GLU A 71 -12.37 -0.34 -0.19
C GLU A 71 -11.25 -1.35 0.06
N MET A 72 -10.51 -1.69 -0.98
CA MET A 72 -9.38 -2.62 -0.86
C MET A 72 -8.26 -2.04 -0.01
N LEU A 73 -7.96 -0.77 -0.20
CA LEU A 73 -6.94 -0.08 0.58
C LEU A 73 -7.32 -0.04 2.07
N HIS A 74 -8.56 0.30 2.36
CA HIS A 74 -9.05 0.36 3.74
C HIS A 74 -8.92 -1.00 4.43
N ASN A 75 -9.39 -2.06 3.77
CA ASN A 75 -9.32 -3.40 4.31
C ASN A 75 -7.88 -3.83 4.58
N ASP A 76 -7.01 -3.68 3.59
CA ASP A 76 -5.63 -4.16 3.69
C ASP A 76 -4.81 -3.33 4.67
N SER A 77 -5.08 -2.04 4.77
CA SER A 77 -4.44 -1.17 5.76
C SER A 77 -4.75 -1.62 7.19
N ASP A 78 -6.02 -1.89 7.48
CA ASP A 78 -6.43 -2.33 8.81
C ASP A 78 -5.88 -3.71 9.16
N VAL A 79 -5.96 -4.66 8.23
CA VAL A 79 -5.46 -6.01 8.46
C VAL A 79 -3.95 -5.98 8.66
N PHE A 80 -3.22 -5.20 7.86
CA PHE A 80 -1.77 -5.07 8.03
C PHE A 80 -1.42 -4.49 9.39
N TYR A 81 -2.14 -3.47 9.83
CA TYR A 81 -1.92 -2.90 11.16
C TYR A 81 -2.05 -3.98 12.24
N ASN A 82 -3.03 -4.87 12.10
CA ASN A 82 -3.25 -5.96 13.05
C ASN A 82 -2.19 -7.05 12.98
N TYR A 83 -1.55 -7.26 11.82
CA TYR A 83 -0.48 -8.26 11.69
C TYR A 83 0.72 -7.99 12.59
N ARG A 84 0.89 -6.76 13.04
CA ARG A 84 1.94 -6.41 14.00
C ARG A 84 1.73 -7.05 15.37
N TYR A 85 0.51 -7.53 15.62
CA TYR A 85 0.09 -8.05 16.92
C TYR A 85 -0.39 -9.50 16.81
N LEU A 86 0.32 -10.31 16.01
CA LEU A 86 -0.04 -11.71 15.80
C LEU A 86 -0.01 -12.56 17.08
N TYR A 87 0.73 -12.11 18.08
CA TYR A 87 0.77 -12.75 19.38
C TYR A 87 -0.50 -12.48 20.21
N ASP A 88 -1.31 -11.53 19.81
CA ASP A 88 -2.54 -11.18 20.51
C ASP A 88 -3.71 -12.00 19.93
N PRO A 89 -4.38 -12.88 20.72
CA PRO A 89 -5.46 -13.72 20.21
C PRO A 89 -6.62 -12.95 19.59
N GLU A 90 -6.96 -11.77 20.13
CA GLU A 90 -8.04 -10.96 19.57
C GLU A 90 -7.68 -10.41 18.19
N ARG A 91 -6.45 -9.94 18.04
CA ARG A 91 -5.96 -9.45 16.75
C ARG A 91 -5.88 -10.56 15.73
N LEU A 92 -5.43 -11.74 16.16
CA LEU A 92 -5.37 -12.91 15.27
C LEU A 92 -6.77 -13.30 14.78
N ALA A 93 -7.78 -13.22 15.64
CA ALA A 93 -9.16 -13.51 15.24
C ALA A 93 -9.66 -12.51 14.20
N GLU A 94 -9.35 -11.22 14.35
CA GLU A 94 -9.70 -10.20 13.35
C GLU A 94 -9.04 -10.47 12.00
N ILE A 95 -7.78 -10.87 12.00
CA ILE A 95 -7.05 -11.20 10.76
C ILE A 95 -7.69 -12.39 10.05
N ARG A 96 -8.11 -13.42 10.80
CA ARG A 96 -8.76 -14.59 10.23
C ARG A 96 -10.11 -14.26 9.60
N ASN A 97 -10.85 -13.31 10.19
CA ASN A 97 -12.16 -12.90 9.69
C ASN A 97 -12.06 -11.95 8.49
N ASN A 98 -10.99 -11.17 8.43
CA ASN A 98 -10.79 -10.18 7.37
C ASN A 98 -9.38 -10.33 6.78
N PRO A 99 -9.16 -11.34 5.93
CA PRO A 99 -7.82 -11.59 5.40
C PRO A 99 -7.38 -10.48 4.45
N LEU A 100 -6.06 -10.27 4.41
CA LEU A 100 -5.44 -9.38 3.43
C LEU A 100 -5.71 -9.88 2.02
N LYS A 101 -5.78 -8.93 1.09
CA LYS A 101 -5.83 -9.20 -0.34
C LYS A 101 -4.44 -8.97 -0.92
N PRO A 102 -3.56 -9.99 -0.91
CA PRO A 102 -2.17 -9.80 -1.32
C PRO A 102 -2.02 -9.37 -2.77
N GLN A 103 -2.96 -9.74 -3.62
CA GLN A 103 -2.93 -9.33 -5.01
C GLN A 103 -3.07 -7.82 -5.16
N PHE A 104 -3.96 -7.20 -4.40
CA PHE A 104 -4.08 -5.74 -4.39
C PHE A 104 -2.78 -5.08 -3.97
N LEU A 105 -2.20 -5.52 -2.86
CA LEU A 105 -0.94 -4.94 -2.36
C LEU A 105 0.20 -5.11 -3.36
N ARG A 106 0.31 -6.27 -4.01
CA ARG A 106 1.35 -6.50 -5.02
C ARG A 106 1.25 -5.52 -6.17
N VAL A 107 0.05 -5.33 -6.70
CA VAL A 107 -0.18 -4.42 -7.82
C VAL A 107 0.05 -2.98 -7.38
N PHE A 108 -0.39 -2.64 -6.19
CA PHE A 108 -0.22 -1.30 -5.64
C PHE A 108 1.27 -0.96 -5.42
N VAL A 109 2.01 -1.86 -4.77
CA VAL A 109 3.45 -1.68 -4.56
C VAL A 109 4.17 -1.52 -5.89
N PHE A 110 3.83 -2.33 -6.88
CA PHE A 110 4.45 -2.26 -8.20
C PHE A 110 4.16 -0.92 -8.88
N ALA A 111 2.92 -0.44 -8.80
CA ALA A 111 2.54 0.84 -9.39
C ALA A 111 3.28 2.00 -8.72
N ILE A 112 3.41 1.97 -7.39
CA ILE A 112 4.18 2.99 -6.66
C ILE A 112 5.65 2.91 -7.05
N TYR A 113 6.20 1.70 -7.13
CA TYR A 113 7.59 1.50 -7.54
C TYR A 113 7.86 2.09 -8.92
N GLN A 114 6.98 1.87 -9.87
CA GLN A 114 7.12 2.44 -11.21
C GLN A 114 7.15 3.98 -11.16
N SER A 115 6.25 4.57 -10.39
CA SER A 115 6.19 6.02 -10.24
C SER A 115 7.47 6.57 -9.60
N LEU A 116 7.96 5.92 -8.54
CA LEU A 116 9.22 6.30 -7.90
C LEU A 116 10.41 6.17 -8.85
N ASN A 117 10.45 5.10 -9.61
CA ASN A 117 11.54 4.84 -10.54
C ASN A 117 11.60 5.92 -11.64
N GLU A 118 10.46 6.34 -12.16
CA GLU A 118 10.38 7.43 -13.12
C GLU A 118 10.91 8.74 -12.53
N LYS A 119 10.57 9.04 -11.29
CA LYS A 119 11.03 10.26 -10.61
C LYS A 119 12.52 10.24 -10.34
N LEU A 120 13.10 9.07 -10.05
CA LEU A 120 14.52 8.93 -9.76
C LEU A 120 15.39 8.93 -11.02
N ILE A 121 14.89 8.36 -12.12
CA ILE A 121 15.63 8.27 -13.38
C ILE A 121 15.54 9.56 -14.17
N CYS A 122 14.37 10.20 -14.18
CA CYS A 122 14.14 11.44 -14.94
C CYS A 122 13.64 12.54 -14.00
N PRO A 123 14.47 12.95 -13.02
CA PRO A 123 14.08 14.05 -12.14
C PRO A 123 13.93 15.33 -12.97
N ASP A 124 12.82 16.04 -12.77
CA ASP A 124 12.51 17.30 -13.45
C ASP A 124 12.41 17.18 -14.98
N GLY A 125 12.15 15.97 -15.49
CA GLY A 125 12.05 15.73 -16.91
C GLY A 125 13.35 15.77 -17.68
N ILE A 126 14.50 15.76 -17.01
CA ILE A 126 15.82 15.69 -17.62
C ILE A 126 16.27 14.25 -17.67
N VAL A 127 16.61 13.79 -18.83
CA VAL A 127 17.10 12.42 -19.04
C VAL A 127 18.61 12.41 -18.99
#